data_75f4cd6cfc74da17e54680fad0c50d6a
#
_entry.id   75f4cd6cfc74da17e54680fad0c50d6a
#
_cell.length_a   1.000
_cell.length_b   1.000
_cell.length_c   1.000
_cell.angle_alpha   90.00
_cell.angle_beta   90.00
_cell.angle_gamma   90.00
#
_symmetry.space_group_name_H-M   'P 1'
#
loop_
_entity.id
_entity.type
_entity.pdbx_description
1 polymer ?
#
loop_
_entity_poly.entity_id
_entity_poly.type
_entity_poly.pdbx_seq_one_letter_code
_entity_poly.pdbx_strand_id
1 'polypeptide(L)'
;ADLYELKYVQSNDVMTICHPGYAPRELTRTDHDAWTLTTISFRPEQAAPTGISVTVNSAASVTDRYAVCAVNAETAERSLRGLGATSTISAATKANPIVITDTGHPYDDGDLIYISGVVGMTELNDNYYFVTGSGTNDYKLQGLDRVNVNSTAFTTYTSGGTSAGTFRKVTNSNTTRDNTVTWTAAADAGSYDIFREKDGVFGFIGRAIGTTFEDDNIEPDLADTPPTLREPFKDTNTYPSTVSYHQQRRVFANTVTKPQTMYFT
;
A
#
# COMPACT_ATOMS: atom_id res chain seq x y z
N ALA A 1 -33.47 1.04 -11.14
CA ALA A 1 -33.07 2.10 -12.04
C ALA A 1 -32.28 3.14 -11.25
N ASP A 2 -30.98 2.97 -11.18
CA ASP A 2 -30.10 3.70 -10.25
C ASP A 2 -29.61 5.05 -10.83
N LEU A 3 -30.08 5.41 -12.03
CA LEU A 3 -29.65 6.62 -12.76
C LEU A 3 -29.97 7.93 -12.03
N TYR A 4 -31.03 7.95 -11.22
CA TYR A 4 -31.44 9.14 -10.49
C TYR A 4 -30.54 9.45 -9.27
N GLU A 5 -29.75 8.47 -8.83
CA GLU A 5 -28.80 8.62 -7.71
C GLU A 5 -27.42 9.05 -8.17
N LEU A 6 -27.17 9.09 -9.49
CA LEU A 6 -25.92 9.58 -10.03
C LEU A 6 -25.72 11.05 -9.70
N LYS A 7 -24.56 11.36 -9.11
CA LYS A 7 -24.05 12.72 -8.92
C LYS A 7 -22.74 12.85 -9.65
N TYR A 8 -22.55 13.99 -10.30
CA TYR A 8 -21.34 14.22 -11.06
C TYR A 8 -20.90 15.69 -10.94
N VAL A 9 -19.63 15.88 -11.20
CA VAL A 9 -19.00 17.20 -11.36
C VAL A 9 -18.01 17.10 -12.51
N GLN A 10 -17.90 18.14 -13.32
CA GLN A 10 -17.00 18.18 -14.46
C GLN A 10 -16.01 19.33 -14.33
N SER A 11 -14.78 19.08 -14.73
CA SER A 11 -13.74 20.07 -14.95
C SER A 11 -13.02 19.73 -16.24
N ASN A 12 -13.06 20.66 -17.21
CA ASN A 12 -12.55 20.42 -18.57
C ASN A 12 -13.12 19.13 -19.18
N ASP A 13 -12.27 18.24 -19.66
CA ASP A 13 -12.64 16.99 -20.33
C ASP A 13 -12.75 15.79 -19.36
N VAL A 14 -12.78 16.04 -18.04
CA VAL A 14 -12.92 15.01 -17.02
C VAL A 14 -14.18 15.23 -16.20
N MET A 15 -15.06 14.22 -16.20
CA MET A 15 -16.26 14.17 -15.37
C MET A 15 -16.09 13.11 -14.28
N THR A 16 -16.15 13.53 -13.02
CA THR A 16 -16.19 12.63 -11.88
C THR A 16 -17.61 12.23 -11.55
N ILE A 17 -17.87 10.93 -11.46
CA ILE A 17 -19.21 10.35 -11.26
C ILE A 17 -19.21 9.55 -9.95
N CYS A 18 -20.23 9.80 -9.12
CA CYS A 18 -20.46 9.09 -7.86
C CYS A 18 -21.85 8.49 -7.81
N HIS A 19 -21.95 7.33 -7.14
CA HIS A 19 -23.20 6.63 -6.85
C HIS A 19 -23.00 5.79 -5.57
N PRO A 20 -23.96 5.74 -4.63
CA PRO A 20 -23.77 5.02 -3.37
C PRO A 20 -23.57 3.50 -3.51
N GLY A 21 -23.98 2.92 -4.62
CA GLY A 21 -23.85 1.48 -4.92
C GLY A 21 -22.63 1.10 -5.75
N TYR A 22 -21.82 2.05 -6.22
CA TYR A 22 -20.69 1.80 -7.13
C TYR A 22 -19.48 2.65 -6.78
N ALA A 23 -18.29 2.08 -7.01
CA ALA A 23 -17.03 2.82 -6.84
C ALA A 23 -17.02 4.09 -7.72
N PRO A 24 -16.47 5.21 -7.23
CA PRO A 24 -16.42 6.46 -7.99
C PRO A 24 -15.60 6.30 -9.26
N ARG A 25 -16.04 6.94 -10.34
CA ARG A 25 -15.46 6.82 -11.67
C ARG A 25 -15.16 8.17 -12.30
N GLU A 26 -14.20 8.17 -13.21
CA GLU A 26 -13.93 9.26 -14.12
C GLU A 26 -14.31 8.89 -15.53
N LEU A 27 -15.09 9.78 -16.17
CA LEU A 27 -15.32 9.76 -17.61
C LEU A 27 -14.43 10.84 -18.21
N THR A 28 -13.42 10.42 -18.95
CA THR A 28 -12.43 11.31 -19.59
C THR A 28 -12.64 11.32 -21.09
N ARG A 29 -12.64 12.51 -21.68
CA ARG A 29 -12.66 12.69 -23.12
C ARG A 29 -11.27 13.03 -23.61
N THR A 30 -10.73 12.25 -24.53
CA THR A 30 -9.43 12.48 -25.18
C THR A 30 -9.59 13.02 -26.60
N ASP A 31 -10.73 12.72 -27.26
CA ASP A 31 -11.13 13.30 -28.54
C ASP A 31 -12.66 13.35 -28.62
N HIS A 32 -13.24 13.91 -29.69
CA HIS A 32 -14.69 14.09 -29.86
C HIS A 32 -15.46 12.73 -29.85
N ASP A 33 -14.81 11.68 -30.26
CA ASP A 33 -15.32 10.28 -30.31
C ASP A 33 -14.55 9.30 -29.41
N ALA A 34 -13.56 9.78 -28.62
CA ALA A 34 -12.75 8.95 -27.75
C ALA A 34 -13.02 9.26 -26.26
N TRP A 35 -13.71 8.32 -25.62
CA TRP A 35 -14.11 8.45 -24.21
C TRP A 35 -13.64 7.23 -23.42
N THR A 36 -13.17 7.45 -22.20
CA THR A 36 -12.75 6.39 -21.28
C THR A 36 -13.47 6.53 -19.95
N LEU A 37 -13.98 5.41 -19.42
CA LEU A 37 -14.60 5.35 -18.10
C LEU A 37 -13.72 4.48 -17.18
N THR A 38 -13.06 5.08 -16.22
CA THR A 38 -12.14 4.41 -15.29
C THR A 38 -12.62 4.52 -13.85
N THR A 39 -12.28 3.55 -13.02
CA THR A 39 -12.45 3.67 -11.56
C THR A 39 -11.36 4.57 -11.01
N ILE A 40 -11.71 5.49 -10.11
CA ILE A 40 -10.75 6.40 -9.50
C ILE A 40 -9.87 5.64 -8.52
N SER A 41 -8.56 5.75 -8.68
CA SER A 41 -7.58 5.31 -7.68
C SER A 41 -7.32 6.43 -6.68
N PHE A 42 -7.21 6.07 -5.40
CA PHE A 42 -6.83 6.99 -4.31
C PHE A 42 -5.44 6.65 -3.77
N ARG A 43 -4.70 5.83 -4.50
CA ARG A 43 -3.29 5.55 -4.22
C ARG A 43 -2.41 6.63 -4.84
N PRO A 44 -1.19 6.86 -4.31
CA PRO A 44 -0.20 7.68 -5.00
C PRO A 44 0.02 7.19 -6.44
N GLU A 45 0.15 8.10 -7.38
CA GLU A 45 0.46 7.77 -8.78
C GLU A 45 1.93 7.38 -8.94
N GLN A 46 2.81 7.94 -8.09
CA GLN A 46 4.22 7.56 -8.09
C GLN A 46 4.37 6.08 -7.70
N ALA A 47 4.94 5.30 -8.62
CA ALA A 47 5.24 3.90 -8.36
C ALA A 47 6.23 3.72 -7.21
N ALA A 48 5.99 2.73 -6.36
CA ALA A 48 6.89 2.40 -5.26
C ALA A 48 8.12 1.63 -5.78
N PRO A 49 9.31 1.81 -5.16
CA PRO A 49 10.49 1.01 -5.49
C PRO A 49 10.27 -0.45 -5.10
N THR A 50 11.03 -1.35 -5.72
CA THR A 50 10.94 -2.80 -5.47
C THR A 50 12.32 -3.38 -5.14
N GLY A 51 12.34 -4.63 -4.70
CA GLY A 51 13.59 -5.33 -4.44
C GLY A 51 14.44 -4.70 -3.34
N ILE A 52 13.82 -4.11 -2.31
CA ILE A 52 14.56 -3.51 -1.21
C ILE A 52 15.43 -4.58 -0.55
N SER A 53 16.73 -4.31 -0.49
CA SER A 53 17.72 -5.16 0.13
C SER A 53 18.60 -4.34 1.08
N VAL A 54 19.16 -5.00 2.09
CA VAL A 54 20.07 -4.38 3.04
C VAL A 54 21.29 -5.27 3.23
N THR A 55 22.45 -4.71 3.04
CA THR A 55 23.73 -5.32 3.40
C THR A 55 24.17 -4.80 4.75
N VAL A 56 24.40 -5.73 5.67
CA VAL A 56 24.87 -5.42 7.02
C VAL A 56 26.41 -5.46 7.02
N ASN A 57 27.04 -4.36 7.41
CA ASN A 57 28.50 -4.24 7.42
C ASN A 57 29.12 -4.58 8.80
N SER A 58 28.31 -4.95 9.79
CA SER A 58 28.76 -5.26 11.16
C SER A 58 28.07 -6.51 11.74
N ALA A 59 28.65 -7.12 12.78
CA ALA A 59 28.10 -8.32 13.42
C ALA A 59 26.82 -8.03 14.23
N ALA A 60 25.90 -9.00 14.28
CA ALA A 60 24.49 -8.83 14.59
C ALA A 60 24.08 -8.92 16.07
N SER A 61 23.22 -8.02 16.56
CA SER A 61 22.40 -8.21 17.77
C SER A 61 21.10 -7.38 17.82
N VAL A 62 20.90 -6.41 16.93
CA VAL A 62 19.68 -5.57 16.86
C VAL A 62 18.98 -5.80 15.54
N THR A 63 17.66 -5.89 15.56
CA THR A 63 16.85 -5.98 14.35
C THR A 63 16.40 -4.58 13.94
N ASP A 64 16.78 -4.18 12.74
CA ASP A 64 16.30 -2.96 12.10
C ASP A 64 15.34 -3.29 10.94
N ARG A 65 14.42 -2.39 10.67
CA ARG A 65 13.52 -2.43 9.51
C ARG A 65 13.66 -1.15 8.72
N TYR A 66 13.86 -1.29 7.42
CA TYR A 66 14.00 -0.18 6.49
C TYR A 66 12.86 -0.17 5.50
N ALA A 67 12.33 1.02 5.21
CA ALA A 67 11.40 1.27 4.12
C ALA A 67 11.95 2.36 3.21
N VAL A 68 11.61 2.29 1.92
CA VAL A 68 12.03 3.26 0.90
C VAL A 68 10.79 3.71 0.14
N CYS A 69 10.62 5.01 -0.04
CA CYS A 69 9.60 5.62 -0.88
C CYS A 69 10.26 6.36 -2.04
N ALA A 70 9.76 6.19 -3.25
CA ALA A 70 10.15 7.03 -4.38
C ALA A 70 9.49 8.41 -4.26
N VAL A 71 10.19 9.43 -4.71
CA VAL A 71 9.70 10.81 -4.81
C VAL A 71 9.70 11.20 -6.27
N ASN A 72 8.53 11.53 -6.82
CA ASN A 72 8.38 11.93 -8.21
C ASN A 72 9.21 13.16 -8.54
N ALA A 73 9.88 13.14 -9.69
CA ALA A 73 10.78 14.23 -10.12
C ALA A 73 10.06 15.55 -10.40
N GLU A 74 8.81 15.50 -10.87
CA GLU A 74 8.05 16.68 -11.29
C GLU A 74 7.05 17.14 -10.23
N THR A 75 6.31 16.19 -9.64
CA THR A 75 5.23 16.51 -8.70
C THR A 75 5.66 16.51 -7.25
N ALA A 76 6.85 15.95 -6.92
CA ALA A 76 7.34 15.69 -5.57
C ALA A 76 6.42 14.76 -4.74
N GLU A 77 5.52 14.04 -5.39
CA GLU A 77 4.67 13.06 -4.74
C GLU A 77 5.52 11.89 -4.21
N ARG A 78 5.29 11.49 -2.95
CA ARG A 78 5.88 10.29 -2.38
C ARG A 78 5.04 9.07 -2.72
N SER A 79 5.68 8.01 -3.18
CA SER A 79 5.05 6.70 -3.35
C SER A 79 4.70 6.06 -2.00
N LEU A 80 3.92 5.01 -2.04
CA LEU A 80 3.85 4.08 -0.92
C LEU A 80 5.24 3.46 -0.67
N ARG A 81 5.40 2.82 0.50
CA ARG A 81 6.62 2.08 0.83
C ARG A 81 6.86 0.98 -0.20
N GLY A 82 8.08 0.87 -0.64
CA GLY A 82 8.53 -0.14 -1.57
C GLY A 82 8.42 -1.56 -1.02
N LEU A 83 8.41 -2.54 -1.91
CA LEU A 83 8.31 -3.95 -1.56
C LEU A 83 9.71 -4.55 -1.36
N GLY A 84 9.86 -5.28 -0.27
CA GLY A 84 11.03 -6.11 0.01
C GLY A 84 11.05 -7.38 -0.84
N ALA A 85 11.89 -8.35 -0.44
CA ALA A 85 11.91 -9.66 -1.07
C ALA A 85 10.56 -10.36 -0.93
N THR A 86 10.18 -11.08 -1.97
CA THR A 86 8.97 -11.89 -1.99
C THR A 86 9.17 -13.20 -1.23
N SER A 87 8.14 -13.66 -0.54
CA SER A 87 8.00 -15.00 0.00
C SER A 87 6.90 -15.75 -0.77
N THR A 88 6.91 -17.08 -0.74
CA THR A 88 6.03 -17.91 -1.56
C THR A 88 4.87 -18.45 -0.74
N ILE A 89 3.66 -18.12 -1.15
CA ILE A 89 2.44 -18.68 -0.57
C ILE A 89 2.24 -20.09 -1.11
N SER A 90 2.09 -21.05 -0.21
CA SER A 90 1.85 -22.46 -0.55
C SER A 90 0.42 -22.92 -0.25
N ALA A 91 -0.31 -22.23 0.61
CA ALA A 91 -1.73 -22.48 0.88
C ALA A 91 -2.44 -21.25 1.44
N ALA A 92 -3.77 -21.23 1.27
CA ALA A 92 -4.66 -20.27 1.92
C ALA A 92 -5.99 -20.97 2.27
N THR A 93 -6.49 -20.74 3.48
CA THR A 93 -7.71 -21.39 3.97
C THR A 93 -8.97 -20.56 3.66
N LYS A 94 -10.11 -21.24 3.52
CA LYS A 94 -11.44 -20.60 3.54
C LYS A 94 -11.93 -20.54 4.99
N ALA A 95 -11.54 -19.53 5.73
CA ALA A 95 -11.80 -19.40 7.17
C ALA A 95 -11.98 -17.92 7.60
N ASN A 96 -12.40 -17.71 8.83
CA ASN A 96 -12.41 -16.41 9.48
C ASN A 96 -11.70 -16.50 10.85
N PRO A 97 -10.51 -15.95 11.00
CA PRO A 97 -9.67 -15.32 9.98
C PRO A 97 -9.09 -16.31 8.98
N ILE A 98 -8.78 -15.83 7.77
CA ILE A 98 -7.98 -16.59 6.80
C ILE A 98 -6.60 -16.92 7.39
N VAL A 99 -6.08 -18.10 7.08
CA VAL A 99 -4.70 -18.50 7.37
C VAL A 99 -3.95 -18.67 6.05
N ILE A 100 -2.81 -18.03 5.93
CA ILE A 100 -1.87 -18.15 4.81
C ILE A 100 -0.72 -19.04 5.26
N THR A 101 -0.38 -20.06 4.47
CA THR A 101 0.84 -20.86 4.66
C THR A 101 1.94 -20.31 3.74
N ASP A 102 3.02 -19.88 4.35
CA ASP A 102 4.16 -19.23 3.72
C ASP A 102 5.41 -19.55 4.54
N THR A 103 6.10 -20.63 4.15
CA THR A 103 7.16 -21.23 4.96
C THR A 103 8.39 -20.32 5.07
N GLY A 104 8.78 -20.01 6.28
CA GLY A 104 9.97 -19.20 6.57
C GLY A 104 9.82 -17.73 6.25
N HIS A 105 8.59 -17.22 6.17
CA HIS A 105 8.35 -15.79 5.96
C HIS A 105 8.97 -14.92 7.06
N PRO A 106 9.37 -13.67 6.76
CA PRO A 106 10.06 -12.79 7.71
C PRO A 106 9.13 -11.87 8.53
N TYR A 107 7.80 -12.12 8.50
CA TYR A 107 6.82 -11.15 9.03
C TYR A 107 6.54 -11.38 10.51
N ASP A 108 6.31 -10.25 11.21
CA ASP A 108 5.82 -10.20 12.58
C ASP A 108 4.38 -9.64 12.61
N ASP A 109 3.69 -9.78 13.76
CA ASP A 109 2.37 -9.19 13.95
C ASP A 109 2.40 -7.67 13.75
N GLY A 110 1.44 -7.17 12.97
CA GLY A 110 1.34 -5.76 12.64
C GLY A 110 2.07 -5.33 11.36
N ASP A 111 2.86 -6.21 10.76
CA ASP A 111 3.52 -5.92 9.49
C ASP A 111 2.53 -5.76 8.35
N LEU A 112 2.78 -4.79 7.48
CA LEU A 112 2.00 -4.58 6.25
C LEU A 112 2.68 -5.33 5.11
N ILE A 113 1.94 -6.23 4.46
CA ILE A 113 2.39 -7.02 3.32
C ILE A 113 1.49 -6.79 2.10
N TYR A 114 2.04 -7.05 0.92
CA TYR A 114 1.32 -7.06 -0.36
C TYR A 114 1.25 -8.48 -0.88
N ILE A 115 0.09 -8.92 -1.37
CA ILE A 115 -0.13 -10.25 -1.93
C ILE A 115 -0.47 -10.14 -3.42
N SER A 116 0.14 -11.01 -4.23
CA SER A 116 -0.12 -11.08 -5.67
C SER A 116 0.10 -12.49 -6.23
N GLY A 117 -0.47 -12.76 -7.42
CA GLY A 117 -0.23 -13.99 -8.17
C GLY A 117 -0.87 -15.26 -7.61
N VAL A 118 -1.80 -15.15 -6.67
CA VAL A 118 -2.58 -16.27 -6.16
C VAL A 118 -3.54 -16.77 -7.22
N VAL A 119 -3.56 -18.08 -7.45
CA VAL A 119 -4.48 -18.77 -8.36
C VAL A 119 -5.61 -19.41 -7.58
N GLY A 120 -6.82 -19.25 -8.05
CA GLY A 120 -8.05 -19.69 -7.39
C GLY A 120 -8.59 -18.59 -6.47
N MET A 121 -8.02 -18.37 -5.32
CA MET A 121 -8.43 -17.31 -4.36
C MET A 121 -7.92 -15.92 -4.80
N THR A 122 -8.34 -15.49 -5.98
CA THR A 122 -7.87 -14.24 -6.61
C THR A 122 -8.29 -12.98 -5.87
N GLU A 123 -9.24 -13.06 -4.95
CA GLU A 123 -9.67 -11.97 -4.08
C GLU A 123 -8.54 -11.45 -3.17
N LEU A 124 -7.49 -12.24 -2.98
CA LEU A 124 -6.29 -11.83 -2.24
C LEU A 124 -5.36 -10.94 -3.06
N ASN A 125 -5.40 -11.04 -4.40
CA ASN A 125 -4.42 -10.39 -5.27
C ASN A 125 -4.53 -8.87 -5.27
N ASP A 126 -3.35 -8.25 -5.45
CA ASP A 126 -3.17 -6.81 -5.60
C ASP A 126 -3.69 -5.99 -4.41
N ASN A 127 -3.66 -6.62 -3.23
CA ASN A 127 -4.11 -6.05 -1.99
C ASN A 127 -3.02 -6.05 -0.92
N TYR A 128 -3.15 -5.06 -0.02
CA TYR A 128 -2.32 -4.94 1.17
C TYR A 128 -3.08 -5.45 2.38
N TYR A 129 -2.36 -6.16 3.26
CA TYR A 129 -2.91 -6.75 4.47
C TYR A 129 -1.96 -6.55 5.64
N PHE A 130 -2.51 -6.43 6.84
CA PHE A 130 -1.73 -6.55 8.06
C PHE A 130 -1.63 -8.02 8.47
N VAL A 131 -0.44 -8.42 8.90
CA VAL A 131 -0.18 -9.73 9.47
C VAL A 131 -0.63 -9.78 10.93
N THR A 132 -1.22 -10.88 11.35
CA THR A 132 -1.56 -11.16 12.74
C THR A 132 -1.46 -12.66 13.04
N GLY A 133 -1.14 -13.00 14.28
CA GLY A 133 -0.94 -14.39 14.70
C GLY A 133 0.14 -15.08 13.88
N SER A 134 1.27 -14.37 13.70
CA SER A 134 2.42 -14.84 12.92
C SER A 134 3.11 -16.01 13.61
N GLY A 135 3.22 -17.14 12.88
CA GLY A 135 4.02 -18.32 13.24
C GLY A 135 5.29 -18.39 12.40
N THR A 136 5.98 -19.53 12.42
CA THR A 136 7.19 -19.74 11.59
C THR A 136 6.84 -19.95 10.11
N ASN A 137 5.68 -20.54 9.83
CA ASN A 137 5.29 -21.00 8.50
C ASN A 137 3.90 -20.53 8.09
N ASP A 138 3.22 -19.79 8.93
CA ASP A 138 1.87 -19.32 8.67
C ASP A 138 1.59 -17.98 9.37
N TYR A 139 0.61 -17.28 8.87
CA TYR A 139 0.07 -16.08 9.46
C TYR A 139 -1.40 -15.88 9.04
N LYS A 140 -2.08 -15.01 9.75
CA LYS A 140 -3.43 -14.57 9.44
C LYS A 140 -3.42 -13.16 8.87
N LEU A 141 -4.50 -12.80 8.17
CA LEU A 141 -4.62 -11.49 7.54
C LEU A 141 -5.70 -10.64 8.21
N GLN A 142 -5.38 -9.36 8.33
CA GLN A 142 -6.32 -8.28 8.61
C GLN A 142 -6.35 -7.29 7.44
N GLY A 143 -7.52 -6.72 7.17
CA GLY A 143 -7.65 -5.61 6.25
C GLY A 143 -6.94 -4.34 6.75
N LEU A 144 -6.96 -3.29 5.95
CA LEU A 144 -6.40 -1.98 6.34
C LEU A 144 -7.13 -1.33 7.52
N ASP A 145 -8.36 -1.78 7.79
CA ASP A 145 -9.18 -1.41 8.94
C ASP A 145 -8.86 -2.22 10.23
N ARG A 146 -7.87 -3.12 10.16
CA ARG A 146 -7.49 -4.05 11.23
C ARG A 146 -8.56 -5.08 11.58
N VAL A 147 -9.57 -5.26 10.72
CA VAL A 147 -10.56 -6.35 10.86
C VAL A 147 -10.03 -7.62 10.19
N ASN A 148 -10.27 -8.76 10.81
CA ASN A 148 -9.85 -10.03 10.27
C ASN A 148 -10.48 -10.31 8.89
N VAL A 149 -9.66 -10.76 7.94
CA VAL A 149 -10.14 -11.14 6.61
C VAL A 149 -10.93 -12.43 6.71
N ASN A 150 -12.21 -12.34 6.35
CA ASN A 150 -13.11 -13.49 6.27
C ASN A 150 -13.13 -14.04 4.83
N SER A 151 -12.45 -15.15 4.61
CA SER A 151 -12.33 -15.79 3.30
C SER A 151 -13.33 -16.92 3.06
N THR A 152 -14.32 -17.10 3.93
CA THR A 152 -15.30 -18.23 3.81
C THR A 152 -16.08 -18.20 2.49
N ALA A 153 -16.31 -17.02 1.93
CA ALA A 153 -16.98 -16.79 0.65
C ALA A 153 -16.01 -16.67 -0.56
N PHE A 154 -14.69 -16.64 -0.33
CA PHE A 154 -13.71 -16.51 -1.40
C PHE A 154 -13.66 -17.76 -2.28
N THR A 155 -13.12 -17.61 -3.48
CA THR A 155 -12.79 -18.75 -4.34
C THR A 155 -11.77 -19.67 -3.63
N THR A 156 -11.80 -20.96 -3.91
CA THR A 156 -10.85 -21.90 -3.29
C THR A 156 -9.44 -21.66 -3.81
N TYR A 157 -8.45 -21.57 -2.91
CA TYR A 157 -7.04 -21.51 -3.28
C TYR A 157 -6.65 -22.72 -4.10
N THR A 158 -5.94 -22.52 -5.21
CA THR A 158 -5.48 -23.60 -6.09
C THR A 158 -3.96 -23.71 -6.05
N SER A 159 -3.24 -22.64 -6.26
CA SER A 159 -1.77 -22.63 -6.26
C SER A 159 -1.19 -21.21 -6.34
N GLY A 160 0.13 -21.13 -6.16
CA GLY A 160 0.90 -19.92 -6.42
C GLY A 160 0.62 -18.77 -5.47
N GLY A 161 1.13 -17.62 -5.81
CA GLY A 161 1.05 -16.40 -5.03
C GLY A 161 2.36 -16.10 -4.30
N THR A 162 2.58 -14.82 -4.14
CA THR A 162 3.70 -14.27 -3.36
C THR A 162 3.18 -13.25 -2.37
N SER A 163 3.84 -13.17 -1.25
CA SER A 163 3.72 -12.09 -0.29
C SER A 163 5.01 -11.26 -0.27
N ALA A 164 4.92 -9.97 -0.06
CA ALA A 164 6.08 -9.09 0.08
C ALA A 164 5.82 -8.08 1.19
N GLY A 165 6.72 -7.99 2.16
CA GLY A 165 6.66 -6.94 3.18
C GLY A 165 6.92 -5.56 2.57
N THR A 166 6.26 -4.54 3.09
CA THR A 166 6.53 -3.14 2.71
C THR A 166 7.76 -2.55 3.43
N PHE A 167 8.72 -3.41 3.75
CA PHE A 167 9.96 -3.09 4.44
C PHE A 167 10.99 -4.19 4.23
N ARG A 168 12.24 -3.93 4.60
CA ARG A 168 13.29 -4.96 4.71
C ARG A 168 13.77 -5.06 6.16
N LYS A 169 13.66 -6.25 6.74
CA LYS A 169 14.15 -6.57 8.08
C LYS A 169 15.59 -7.10 8.01
N VAL A 170 16.47 -6.59 8.86
CA VAL A 170 17.86 -7.05 9.01
C VAL A 170 18.27 -7.06 10.47
N THR A 171 19.24 -7.88 10.81
CA THR A 171 19.79 -7.93 12.16
C THR A 171 21.23 -7.41 12.18
N ASN A 172 21.46 -6.41 13.00
CA ASN A 172 22.71 -5.66 13.09
C ASN A 172 23.44 -5.82 14.42
N SER A 173 24.67 -5.30 14.46
CA SER A 173 25.38 -5.05 15.70
C SER A 173 24.73 -3.91 16.50
N ASN A 174 24.79 -4.01 17.82
CA ASN A 174 24.19 -3.04 18.73
C ASN A 174 24.90 -1.68 18.77
N THR A 175 26.16 -1.60 18.34
CA THR A 175 27.03 -0.41 18.57
C THR A 175 27.25 0.43 17.32
N THR A 176 27.11 -0.15 16.13
CA THR A 176 27.26 0.53 14.83
C THR A 176 26.24 -0.03 13.86
N ARG A 177 25.25 0.76 13.53
CA ARG A 177 24.35 0.49 12.40
C ARG A 177 25.03 1.05 11.16
N ASP A 178 25.87 0.24 10.56
CA ASP A 178 26.51 0.56 9.28
C ASP A 178 25.88 -0.37 8.25
N ASN A 179 24.81 0.14 7.60
CA ASN A 179 23.99 -0.64 6.71
C ASN A 179 23.88 0.04 5.36
N THR A 180 24.10 -0.71 4.30
CA THR A 180 23.82 -0.24 2.94
C THR A 180 22.46 -0.74 2.48
N VAL A 181 21.52 0.19 2.28
CA VAL A 181 20.17 -0.08 1.74
C VAL A 181 20.22 0.12 0.24
N THR A 182 19.72 -0.85 -0.54
CA THR A 182 19.62 -0.79 -2.00
C THR A 182 18.22 -1.17 -2.47
N TRP A 183 17.86 -0.71 -3.66
CA TRP A 183 16.54 -1.00 -4.25
C TRP A 183 16.58 -0.91 -5.77
N THR A 184 15.53 -1.41 -6.42
CA THR A 184 15.29 -1.21 -7.85
C THR A 184 14.56 0.11 -8.07
N ALA A 185 15.05 0.92 -9.00
CA ALA A 185 14.48 2.23 -9.31
C ALA A 185 13.01 2.13 -9.73
N ALA A 186 12.20 3.07 -9.27
CA ALA A 186 10.84 3.28 -9.75
C ALA A 186 10.84 4.25 -10.94
N ALA A 187 9.89 4.09 -11.87
CA ALA A 187 9.68 5.03 -12.97
C ALA A 187 9.37 6.43 -12.42
N ASP A 188 9.81 7.46 -13.13
CA ASP A 188 9.57 8.88 -12.84
C ASP A 188 10.07 9.37 -11.47
N ALA A 189 10.83 8.56 -10.76
CA ALA A 189 11.44 8.92 -9.49
C ALA A 189 12.67 9.83 -9.70
N GLY A 190 12.67 10.99 -9.08
CA GLY A 190 13.83 11.90 -9.02
C GLY A 190 14.72 11.67 -7.80
N SER A 191 14.16 11.13 -6.74
CA SER A 191 14.87 10.79 -5.50
C SER A 191 14.10 9.75 -4.69
N TYR A 192 14.69 9.30 -3.60
CA TYR A 192 14.10 8.30 -2.69
C TYR A 192 14.26 8.76 -1.26
N ASP A 193 13.19 8.67 -0.49
CA ASP A 193 13.20 8.89 0.95
C ASP A 193 13.33 7.55 1.67
N ILE A 194 14.30 7.48 2.57
CA ILE A 194 14.65 6.29 3.33
C ILE A 194 14.18 6.46 4.77
N PHE A 195 13.56 5.41 5.29
CA PHE A 195 13.00 5.37 6.63
C PHE A 195 13.55 4.17 7.38
N ARG A 196 13.82 4.35 8.68
CA ARG A 196 14.11 3.25 9.60
C ARG A 196 13.08 3.23 10.73
N GLU A 197 12.67 2.02 11.12
CA GLU A 197 11.74 1.84 12.23
C GLU A 197 12.45 2.09 13.57
N LYS A 198 11.77 2.86 14.43
CA LYS A 198 12.08 3.03 15.83
C LYS A 198 10.77 3.00 16.63
N ASP A 199 10.72 2.15 17.65
CA ASP A 199 9.54 2.01 18.54
C ASP A 199 8.22 1.74 17.77
N GLY A 200 8.28 0.96 16.70
CA GLY A 200 7.11 0.60 15.87
C GLY A 200 6.72 1.66 14.82
N VAL A 201 7.47 2.74 14.69
CA VAL A 201 7.21 3.83 13.74
C VAL A 201 8.38 3.98 12.76
N PHE A 202 8.08 4.03 11.46
CA PHE A 202 9.08 4.36 10.44
C PHE A 202 9.31 5.87 10.42
N GLY A 203 10.51 6.31 10.83
CA GLY A 203 10.95 7.70 10.77
C GLY A 203 11.96 7.90 9.65
N PHE A 204 11.96 9.10 9.07
CA PHE A 204 12.86 9.50 8.00
C PHE A 204 14.31 9.54 8.49
N ILE A 205 15.25 8.96 7.71
CA ILE A 205 16.69 8.98 8.00
C ILE A 205 17.52 9.64 6.91
N GLY A 206 16.96 9.87 5.72
CA GLY A 206 17.68 10.56 4.67
C GLY A 206 17.08 10.39 3.29
N ARG A 207 17.65 11.11 2.32
CA ARG A 207 17.24 11.09 0.91
C ARG A 207 18.41 10.72 0.02
N ALA A 208 18.17 9.88 -0.97
CA ALA A 208 19.12 9.51 -2.01
C ALA A 208 18.59 9.89 -3.40
N ILE A 209 19.50 10.29 -4.31
CA ILE A 209 19.17 10.50 -5.74
C ILE A 209 19.35 9.18 -6.52
N GLY A 210 20.28 8.32 -6.09
CA GLY A 210 20.50 6.99 -6.65
C GLY A 210 19.66 5.90 -5.99
N THR A 211 20.04 4.66 -6.19
CA THR A 211 19.35 3.46 -5.67
C THR A 211 20.11 2.80 -4.50
N THR A 212 20.91 3.57 -3.81
CA THR A 212 21.67 3.13 -2.63
C THR A 212 21.69 4.23 -1.57
N PHE A 213 21.70 3.82 -0.30
CA PHE A 213 21.80 4.71 0.84
C PHE A 213 22.60 4.02 1.97
N GLU A 214 23.49 4.75 2.58
CA GLU A 214 24.27 4.27 3.74
C GLU A 214 23.68 4.85 5.03
N ASP A 215 23.26 3.98 5.93
CA ASP A 215 22.82 4.34 7.27
C ASP A 215 23.96 4.08 8.27
N ASP A 216 24.65 5.14 8.64
CA ASP A 216 25.68 5.16 9.65
C ASP A 216 25.13 5.46 11.07
N ASN A 217 23.97 4.90 11.37
CA ASN A 217 23.25 5.08 12.64
C ASN A 217 22.55 6.44 12.77
N ILE A 218 22.00 6.95 11.70
CA ILE A 218 21.22 8.20 11.69
C ILE A 218 19.97 8.03 12.57
N GLU A 219 19.70 9.00 13.46
CA GLU A 219 18.49 8.98 14.29
C GLU A 219 17.24 9.25 13.46
N PRO A 220 16.22 8.37 13.47
CA PRO A 220 15.00 8.56 12.70
C PRO A 220 14.17 9.76 13.15
N ASP A 221 13.79 10.62 12.23
CA ASP A 221 12.80 11.67 12.47
C ASP A 221 11.38 11.07 12.42
N LEU A 222 10.81 10.82 13.60
CA LEU A 222 9.49 10.22 13.74
C LEU A 222 8.34 11.20 13.40
N ALA A 223 8.62 12.47 13.16
CA ALA A 223 7.64 13.45 12.68
C ALA A 223 7.44 13.34 11.15
N ASP A 224 8.44 12.86 10.42
CA ASP A 224 8.35 12.58 8.97
C ASP A 224 8.23 11.07 8.73
N THR A 225 7.03 10.60 8.48
CA THR A 225 6.69 9.19 8.28
C THR A 225 6.35 8.90 6.82
N PRO A 226 6.54 7.66 6.33
CA PRO A 226 6.16 7.31 4.97
C PRO A 226 4.64 7.39 4.77
N PRO A 227 4.17 7.66 3.54
CA PRO A 227 2.75 7.66 3.22
C PRO A 227 2.07 6.35 3.61
N THR A 228 0.87 6.45 4.18
CA THR A 228 0.03 5.30 4.48
C THR A 228 -0.98 5.07 3.38
N LEU A 229 -1.16 3.80 3.01
CA LEU A 229 -2.20 3.42 2.07
C LEU A 229 -3.58 3.77 2.65
N ARG A 230 -4.38 4.50 1.87
CA ARG A 230 -5.77 4.81 2.18
C ARG A 230 -6.64 4.47 0.98
N GLU A 231 -7.62 3.63 1.17
CA GLU A 231 -8.62 3.27 0.17
C GLU A 231 -10.02 3.48 0.75
N PRO A 232 -10.48 4.74 0.86
CA PRO A 232 -11.71 5.07 1.58
C PRO A 232 -12.96 4.51 0.90
N PHE A 233 -12.90 4.20 -0.39
CA PHE A 233 -14.04 3.80 -1.23
C PHE A 233 -13.82 2.44 -1.91
N LYS A 234 -13.28 1.47 -1.15
CA LYS A 234 -12.97 0.13 -1.69
C LYS A 234 -14.16 -0.81 -1.68
N ASP A 235 -14.99 -0.75 -0.64
CA ASP A 235 -16.02 -1.74 -0.37
C ASP A 235 -17.42 -1.20 -0.53
N THR A 236 -18.38 -2.07 -0.77
CA THR A 236 -19.83 -1.73 -0.75
C THR A 236 -20.19 -1.01 0.54
N ASN A 237 -21.03 0.01 0.46
CA ASN A 237 -21.41 0.95 1.52
C ASN A 237 -20.32 1.98 1.94
N THR A 238 -19.11 1.90 1.38
CA THR A 238 -18.10 2.95 1.55
C THR A 238 -18.08 3.93 0.38
N TYR A 239 -18.82 3.65 -0.71
CA TYR A 239 -18.84 4.52 -1.88
C TYR A 239 -19.51 5.86 -1.59
N PRO A 240 -18.96 6.99 -2.10
CA PRO A 240 -19.54 8.30 -1.90
C PRO A 240 -20.77 8.49 -2.78
N SER A 241 -21.82 9.06 -2.24
CA SER A 241 -23.02 9.39 -3.00
C SER A 241 -22.98 10.79 -3.61
N THR A 242 -21.96 11.59 -3.31
CA THR A 242 -21.82 12.96 -3.85
C THR A 242 -20.38 13.36 -4.04
N VAL A 243 -20.16 14.24 -5.00
CA VAL A 243 -18.86 14.84 -5.32
C VAL A 243 -19.05 16.31 -5.69
N SER A 244 -18.05 17.14 -5.34
CA SER A 244 -17.99 18.55 -5.71
C SER A 244 -16.53 19.01 -5.81
N TYR A 245 -16.28 20.22 -6.34
CA TYR A 245 -14.97 20.86 -6.23
C TYR A 245 -15.01 21.95 -5.14
N HIS A 246 -13.95 22.00 -4.36
CA HIS A 246 -13.69 23.06 -3.41
C HIS A 246 -12.21 23.43 -3.42
N GLN A 247 -11.87 24.69 -3.69
CA GLN A 247 -10.48 25.16 -3.76
C GLN A 247 -9.55 24.26 -4.62
N GLN A 248 -10.00 23.93 -5.82
CA GLN A 248 -9.32 23.06 -6.80
C GLN A 248 -9.13 21.59 -6.36
N ARG A 249 -9.69 21.19 -5.23
CA ARG A 249 -9.70 19.79 -4.77
C ARG A 249 -11.06 19.16 -5.01
N ARG A 250 -11.05 17.88 -5.36
CA ARG A 250 -12.31 17.11 -5.35
C ARG A 250 -12.67 16.76 -3.93
N VAL A 251 -13.94 16.91 -3.61
CA VAL A 251 -14.51 16.58 -2.31
C VAL A 251 -15.57 15.51 -2.50
N PHE A 252 -15.35 14.36 -1.91
CA PHE A 252 -16.29 13.25 -1.88
C PHE A 252 -16.96 13.19 -0.52
N ALA A 253 -18.25 12.89 -0.45
CA ALA A 253 -18.96 12.82 0.81
C ALA A 253 -20.14 11.84 0.78
N ASN A 254 -20.74 11.66 1.99
CA ASN A 254 -21.97 10.94 2.19
C ASN A 254 -21.87 9.46 1.77
N THR A 255 -20.98 8.72 2.43
CA THR A 255 -20.96 7.25 2.32
C THR A 255 -21.98 6.65 3.31
N VAL A 256 -22.48 5.45 3.04
CA VAL A 256 -23.43 4.76 3.94
C VAL A 256 -22.83 4.55 5.33
N THR A 257 -21.54 4.17 5.40
CA THR A 257 -20.85 3.89 6.67
C THR A 257 -20.41 5.14 7.43
N LYS A 258 -20.15 6.25 6.72
CA LYS A 258 -19.67 7.52 7.31
C LYS A 258 -20.35 8.73 6.65
N PRO A 259 -21.67 8.95 6.87
CA PRO A 259 -22.44 9.93 6.14
C PRO A 259 -22.03 11.40 6.40
N GLN A 260 -21.36 11.68 7.50
CA GLN A 260 -20.92 13.04 7.88
C GLN A 260 -19.43 13.31 7.57
N THR A 261 -18.75 12.36 6.92
CA THR A 261 -17.32 12.52 6.59
C THR A 261 -17.17 13.07 5.18
N MET A 262 -16.28 14.06 5.05
CA MET A 262 -15.81 14.57 3.75
C MET A 262 -14.38 14.12 3.50
N TYR A 263 -14.11 13.72 2.26
CA TYR A 263 -12.80 13.28 1.80
C TYR A 263 -12.31 14.26 0.73
N PHE A 264 -11.12 14.80 0.92
CA PHE A 264 -10.48 15.74 0.01
C PHE A 264 -9.33 15.05 -0.71
N THR A 265 -9.19 15.29 -2.03
CA THR A 265 -8.05 14.80 -2.83
C THR A 265 -6.99 15.87 -2.99
#